data_9f4cce55d8154833577a4fc2fdb8a626
#
_entry.id   9f4cce55d8154833577a4fc2fdb8a626
#
_cell.length_a   1.000
_cell.length_b   1.000
_cell.length_c   1.000
_cell.angle_alpha   90.00
_cell.angle_beta   90.00
_cell.angle_gamma   90.00
#
_symmetry.space_group_name_H-M   'P 1'
#
loop_
_entity.id
_entity.type
_entity.pdbx_description
1 polymer ?
#
loop_
_entity_poly.entity_id
_entity_poly.type
_entity_poly.pdbx_seq_one_letter_code
_entity_poly.pdbx_strand_id
1 'polypeptide(L)'
;MSKQPVLLDISDRIATVTLNDPERRNPITGNEMIAALLDTFAKVQADPQVSVMILTGADPAFCSGGDIKEMNDPDSIFRKEPLAAAQSYVDGVQRLPQALYNLDVPTIAAVNGPAVGAGCDLTMMCDMRIASDKAKFGEVFLNLGIIPGDAGSWFMLRRLGHQKAADLTFSGRMIDAAEALEMGMVLEVVPHDRLMDRTRERAAVIASKPPRAMRIAKRLMRNAERMDLPDFLNSAAAYQALMHQTKDHHEAVAAFIEKRKPNFTGR
;
A
#
# COMPACT_ATOMS: atom_id res chain seq x y z
N MET A 1 15.49 -23.28 9.75
CA MET A 1 14.20 -22.57 9.91
C MET A 1 13.96 -21.81 8.62
N SER A 2 12.85 -22.01 7.94
CA SER A 2 12.52 -21.22 6.75
C SER A 2 12.43 -19.74 7.13
N LYS A 3 13.10 -18.88 6.38
CA LYS A 3 13.11 -17.42 6.58
C LYS A 3 11.67 -16.92 6.37
N GLN A 4 11.11 -16.19 7.31
CA GLN A 4 9.76 -15.61 7.14
C GLN A 4 9.83 -14.57 6.02
N PRO A 5 9.06 -14.73 4.93
CA PRO A 5 9.14 -13.81 3.79
C PRO A 5 8.56 -12.43 4.08
N VAL A 6 7.69 -12.32 5.10
CA VAL A 6 7.09 -11.06 5.56
C VAL A 6 7.20 -10.99 7.07
N LEU A 7 7.69 -9.87 7.58
CA LEU A 7 7.73 -9.58 9.02
C LEU A 7 6.58 -8.63 9.37
N LEU A 8 5.95 -8.86 10.50
CA LEU A 8 4.92 -7.99 11.08
C LEU A 8 5.33 -7.60 12.48
N ASP A 9 5.46 -6.30 12.71
CA ASP A 9 5.61 -5.69 14.04
C ASP A 9 4.43 -4.74 14.29
N ILE A 10 3.83 -4.81 15.49
CA ILE A 10 2.72 -3.92 15.87
C ILE A 10 3.11 -3.22 17.16
N SER A 11 3.28 -1.92 17.09
CA SER A 11 3.56 -1.06 18.23
C SER A 11 2.81 0.27 18.08
N ASP A 12 2.36 0.85 19.17
CA ASP A 12 1.68 2.15 19.20
C ASP A 12 0.54 2.29 18.20
N ARG A 13 -0.20 1.21 17.94
CA ARG A 13 -1.30 1.11 16.97
C ARG A 13 -0.85 1.21 15.51
N ILE A 14 0.45 1.07 15.26
CA ILE A 14 1.07 1.09 13.93
C ILE A 14 1.52 -0.33 13.64
N ALA A 15 1.05 -0.91 12.54
CA ALA A 15 1.54 -2.17 12.00
C ALA A 15 2.65 -1.88 10.98
N THR A 16 3.86 -2.35 11.23
CA THR A 16 4.97 -2.30 10.26
C THR A 16 5.08 -3.65 9.59
N VAL A 17 4.83 -3.69 8.28
CA VAL A 17 4.94 -4.87 7.42
C VAL A 17 6.19 -4.72 6.57
N THR A 18 7.12 -5.69 6.69
CA THR A 18 8.40 -5.67 5.96
C THR A 18 8.48 -6.87 5.03
N LEU A 19 8.64 -6.63 3.73
CA LEU A 19 9.05 -7.63 2.75
C LEU A 19 10.47 -8.09 3.11
N ASN A 20 10.67 -9.39 3.36
CA ASN A 20 11.90 -9.90 3.99
C ASN A 20 12.60 -10.98 3.17
N ASP A 21 12.95 -10.64 1.95
CA ASP A 21 13.83 -11.43 1.08
C ASP A 21 14.92 -10.55 0.44
N PRO A 22 15.80 -9.94 1.27
CA PRO A 22 16.79 -8.94 0.81
C PRO A 22 17.78 -9.49 -0.20
N GLU A 23 18.10 -10.79 -0.16
CA GLU A 23 19.04 -11.44 -1.08
C GLU A 23 18.54 -11.39 -2.53
N ARG A 24 17.21 -11.49 -2.73
CA ARG A 24 16.56 -11.35 -4.04
C ARG A 24 15.93 -9.97 -4.26
N ARG A 25 16.14 -9.03 -3.32
CA ARG A 25 15.54 -7.67 -3.35
C ARG A 25 14.02 -7.69 -3.23
N ASN A 26 13.51 -8.56 -2.37
CA ASN A 26 12.09 -8.65 -1.99
C ASN A 26 11.12 -8.84 -3.18
N PRO A 27 11.30 -9.85 -4.04
CA PRO A 27 10.39 -10.06 -5.17
C PRO A 27 9.01 -10.52 -4.67
N ILE A 28 7.97 -10.12 -5.38
CA ILE A 28 6.59 -10.58 -5.16
C ILE A 28 6.18 -11.61 -6.22
N THR A 29 7.06 -12.52 -6.51
CA THR A 29 6.78 -13.72 -7.30
C THR A 29 6.77 -14.94 -6.40
N GLY A 30 6.18 -16.03 -6.90
CA GLY A 30 5.98 -17.21 -6.11
C GLY A 30 4.86 -17.07 -5.07
N ASN A 31 4.27 -18.18 -4.70
CA ASN A 31 3.10 -18.20 -3.83
C ASN A 31 3.43 -17.84 -2.36
N GLU A 32 4.67 -18.05 -1.90
CA GLU A 32 5.04 -17.83 -0.49
C GLU A 32 4.96 -16.35 -0.08
N MET A 33 5.57 -15.44 -0.85
CA MET A 33 5.54 -14.01 -0.54
C MET A 33 4.12 -13.44 -0.63
N ILE A 34 3.40 -13.80 -1.69
CA ILE A 34 2.00 -13.37 -1.90
C ILE A 34 1.12 -13.88 -0.75
N ALA A 35 1.21 -15.18 -0.43
CA ALA A 35 0.42 -15.77 0.64
C ALA A 35 0.71 -15.13 2.00
N ALA A 36 1.99 -14.88 2.31
CA ALA A 36 2.41 -14.23 3.55
C ALA A 36 1.92 -12.77 3.65
N LEU A 37 1.95 -12.02 2.54
CA LEU A 37 1.40 -10.66 2.49
C LEU A 37 -0.11 -10.66 2.72
N LEU A 38 -0.85 -11.54 2.04
CA LEU A 38 -2.30 -11.66 2.18
C LEU A 38 -2.72 -12.01 3.61
N ASP A 39 -2.04 -13.00 4.23
CA ASP A 39 -2.24 -13.36 5.64
C ASP A 39 -1.95 -12.18 6.57
N THR A 40 -0.86 -11.47 6.32
CA THR A 40 -0.48 -10.29 7.10
C THR A 40 -1.51 -9.15 6.98
N PHE A 41 -1.99 -8.86 5.76
CA PHE A 41 -3.03 -7.85 5.55
C PHE A 41 -4.35 -8.25 6.23
N ALA A 42 -4.71 -9.53 6.20
CA ALA A 42 -5.88 -10.04 6.91
C ALA A 42 -5.74 -9.87 8.43
N LYS A 43 -4.58 -10.14 9.02
CA LYS A 43 -4.29 -9.89 10.44
C LYS A 43 -4.40 -8.41 10.79
N VAL A 44 -3.82 -7.52 9.99
CA VAL A 44 -3.90 -6.05 10.16
C VAL A 44 -5.36 -5.58 10.08
N GLN A 45 -6.13 -6.09 9.12
CA GLN A 45 -7.56 -5.75 8.98
C GLN A 45 -8.38 -6.20 10.19
N ALA A 46 -8.12 -7.40 10.69
CA ALA A 46 -8.87 -8.00 11.79
C ALA A 46 -8.56 -7.37 13.15
N ASP A 47 -7.40 -6.76 13.33
CA ASP A 47 -7.00 -6.17 14.61
C ASP A 47 -7.62 -4.76 14.77
N PRO A 48 -8.58 -4.58 15.72
CA PRO A 48 -9.21 -3.28 15.95
C PRO A 48 -8.27 -2.26 16.60
N GLN A 49 -7.14 -2.70 17.15
CA GLN A 49 -6.14 -1.81 17.74
C GLN A 49 -5.22 -1.20 16.69
N VAL A 50 -5.09 -1.80 15.50
CA VAL A 50 -4.28 -1.23 14.42
C VAL A 50 -5.03 -0.07 13.75
N SER A 51 -4.39 1.09 13.70
CA SER A 51 -4.92 2.32 13.13
C SER A 51 -4.28 2.71 11.81
N VAL A 52 -3.05 2.25 11.54
CA VAL A 52 -2.31 2.54 10.32
C VAL A 52 -1.31 1.42 10.05
N MET A 53 -1.06 1.12 8.79
CA MET A 53 -0.06 0.16 8.34
C MET A 53 1.05 0.87 7.58
N ILE A 54 2.29 0.58 7.92
CA ILE A 54 3.49 0.92 7.14
C ILE A 54 3.92 -0.32 6.37
N LEU A 55 4.14 -0.18 5.06
CA LEU A 55 4.70 -1.23 4.21
C LEU A 55 6.09 -0.80 3.74
N THR A 56 7.09 -1.64 3.95
CA THR A 56 8.49 -1.39 3.55
C THR A 56 9.17 -2.67 3.10
N GLY A 57 10.38 -2.56 2.57
CA GLY A 57 11.23 -3.70 2.23
C GLY A 57 12.46 -3.78 3.13
N ALA A 58 12.99 -4.98 3.35
CA ALA A 58 14.33 -5.15 3.91
C ALA A 58 15.37 -4.66 2.88
N ASP A 59 16.34 -3.85 3.33
CA ASP A 59 17.38 -3.31 2.45
C ASP A 59 18.10 -4.41 1.64
N PRO A 60 18.52 -4.10 0.39
CA PRO A 60 18.71 -2.75 -0.17
C PRO A 60 17.58 -2.26 -1.09
N ALA A 61 16.42 -2.90 -1.14
CA ALA A 61 15.33 -2.54 -2.05
C ALA A 61 13.98 -2.53 -1.33
N PHE A 62 13.04 -1.75 -1.82
CA PHE A 62 11.65 -1.91 -1.43
C PHE A 62 11.10 -3.22 -2.00
N CYS A 63 11.07 -3.35 -3.33
CA CYS A 63 10.61 -4.56 -4.02
C CYS A 63 11.07 -4.56 -5.48
N SER A 64 11.68 -5.63 -5.93
CA SER A 64 12.15 -5.79 -7.33
C SER A 64 11.04 -6.20 -8.30
N GLY A 65 9.82 -6.43 -7.83
CA GLY A 65 8.71 -6.90 -8.66
C GLY A 65 8.76 -8.39 -8.93
N GLY A 66 8.62 -8.79 -10.19
CA GLY A 66 8.73 -10.19 -10.60
C GLY A 66 10.17 -10.68 -10.67
N ASP A 67 10.39 -11.95 -10.33
CA ASP A 67 11.68 -12.59 -10.53
C ASP A 67 11.87 -12.99 -12.00
N ILE A 68 12.79 -12.31 -12.70
CA ILE A 68 13.07 -12.55 -14.13
C ILE A 68 13.59 -13.98 -14.36
N LYS A 69 14.29 -14.59 -13.37
CA LYS A 69 14.76 -15.98 -13.49
C LYS A 69 13.58 -16.94 -13.49
N GLU A 70 12.59 -16.71 -12.64
CA GLU A 70 11.34 -17.47 -12.64
C GLU A 70 10.56 -17.29 -13.96
N MET A 71 10.54 -16.07 -14.53
CA MET A 71 9.91 -15.84 -15.83
C MET A 71 10.55 -16.61 -16.98
N ASN A 72 11.84 -16.92 -16.86
CA ASN A 72 12.57 -17.71 -17.86
C ASN A 72 12.52 -19.23 -17.62
N ASP A 73 11.98 -19.68 -16.48
CA ASP A 73 11.84 -21.09 -16.16
C ASP A 73 10.74 -21.73 -17.05
N PRO A 74 11.02 -22.83 -17.78
CA PRO A 74 10.01 -23.52 -18.58
C PRO A 74 8.80 -24.00 -17.80
N ASP A 75 8.97 -24.34 -16.52
CA ASP A 75 7.92 -24.86 -15.65
C ASP A 75 7.14 -23.79 -14.90
N SER A 76 7.50 -22.51 -15.11
CA SER A 76 6.88 -21.39 -14.42
C SER A 76 5.45 -21.12 -14.90
N ILE A 77 4.71 -20.35 -14.08
CA ILE A 77 3.37 -19.88 -14.42
C ILE A 77 3.35 -19.05 -15.72
N PHE A 78 4.47 -18.40 -16.06
CA PHE A 78 4.62 -17.53 -17.24
C PHE A 78 4.74 -18.31 -18.56
N ARG A 79 4.97 -19.64 -18.50
CA ARG A 79 5.09 -20.52 -19.66
C ARG A 79 3.88 -21.43 -19.87
N LYS A 80 2.85 -21.30 -19.03
CA LYS A 80 1.60 -22.04 -19.16
C LYS A 80 0.79 -21.62 -20.39
N GLU A 81 -0.15 -22.49 -20.78
CA GLU A 81 -1.19 -22.14 -21.75
C GLU A 81 -1.92 -20.84 -21.32
N PRO A 82 -2.32 -19.99 -22.29
CA PRO A 82 -2.82 -18.63 -21.98
C PRO A 82 -3.93 -18.57 -20.92
N LEU A 83 -4.90 -19.49 -20.96
CA LEU A 83 -5.98 -19.53 -19.99
C LEU A 83 -5.48 -19.91 -18.59
N ALA A 84 -4.59 -20.90 -18.50
CA ALA A 84 -3.99 -21.31 -17.23
C ALA A 84 -3.05 -20.24 -16.65
N ALA A 85 -2.34 -19.52 -17.53
CA ALA A 85 -1.53 -18.37 -17.12
C ALA A 85 -2.42 -17.23 -16.57
N ALA A 86 -3.51 -16.88 -17.28
CA ALA A 86 -4.46 -15.89 -16.80
C ALA A 86 -5.05 -16.26 -15.43
N GLN A 87 -5.45 -17.51 -15.24
CA GLN A 87 -5.94 -17.99 -13.94
C GLN A 87 -4.87 -17.88 -12.85
N SER A 88 -3.60 -18.15 -13.18
CA SER A 88 -2.48 -18.01 -12.21
C SER A 88 -2.27 -16.55 -11.77
N TYR A 89 -2.53 -15.57 -12.65
CA TYR A 89 -2.54 -14.15 -12.25
C TYR A 89 -3.68 -13.84 -11.29
N VAL A 90 -4.90 -14.32 -11.58
CA VAL A 90 -6.10 -14.10 -10.75
C VAL A 90 -5.92 -14.72 -9.36
N ASP A 91 -5.44 -15.98 -9.30
CA ASP A 91 -5.25 -16.72 -8.05
C ASP A 91 -3.96 -16.32 -7.29
N GLY A 92 -3.08 -15.58 -7.95
CA GLY A 92 -1.78 -15.14 -7.45
C GLY A 92 -1.71 -13.64 -7.17
N VAL A 93 -0.89 -12.94 -7.97
CA VAL A 93 -0.50 -11.55 -7.73
C VAL A 93 -1.68 -10.58 -7.71
N GLN A 94 -2.74 -10.82 -8.48
CA GLN A 94 -3.92 -9.94 -8.52
C GLN A 94 -4.75 -9.94 -7.22
N ARG A 95 -4.47 -10.87 -6.30
CA ARG A 95 -5.06 -10.84 -4.95
C ARG A 95 -4.49 -9.72 -4.08
N LEU A 96 -3.24 -9.30 -4.32
CA LEU A 96 -2.60 -8.22 -3.56
C LEU A 96 -3.29 -6.86 -3.75
N PRO A 97 -3.50 -6.36 -4.99
CA PRO A 97 -4.23 -5.11 -5.20
C PRO A 97 -5.65 -5.17 -4.63
N GLN A 98 -6.34 -6.30 -4.74
CA GLN A 98 -7.67 -6.45 -4.14
C GLN A 98 -7.63 -6.36 -2.61
N ALA A 99 -6.66 -7.02 -1.98
CA ALA A 99 -6.50 -7.00 -0.53
C ALA A 99 -6.16 -5.59 -0.01
N LEU A 100 -5.19 -4.90 -0.61
CA LEU A 100 -4.81 -3.54 -0.22
C LEU A 100 -5.91 -2.51 -0.49
N TYR A 101 -6.59 -2.63 -1.64
CA TYR A 101 -7.70 -1.75 -1.98
C TYR A 101 -8.87 -1.88 -0.99
N ASN A 102 -9.14 -3.11 -0.53
CA ASN A 102 -10.23 -3.39 0.42
C ASN A 102 -9.83 -3.20 1.89
N LEU A 103 -8.56 -2.99 2.17
CA LEU A 103 -8.07 -2.74 3.53
C LEU A 103 -8.62 -1.40 4.04
N ASP A 104 -9.36 -1.42 5.13
CA ASP A 104 -9.93 -0.20 5.74
C ASP A 104 -8.89 0.54 6.60
N VAL A 105 -7.78 -0.11 6.96
CA VAL A 105 -6.66 0.52 7.66
C VAL A 105 -5.88 1.41 6.69
N PRO A 106 -5.66 2.70 6.99
CA PRO A 106 -4.77 3.56 6.20
C PRO A 106 -3.38 2.96 6.02
N THR A 107 -2.79 3.15 4.84
CA THR A 107 -1.50 2.55 4.46
C THR A 107 -0.48 3.60 4.03
N ILE A 108 0.77 3.43 4.46
CA ILE A 108 1.91 4.25 4.04
C ILE A 108 2.99 3.32 3.49
N ALA A 109 3.37 3.49 2.23
CA ALA A 109 4.58 2.86 1.71
C ALA A 109 5.80 3.69 2.14
N ALA A 110 6.70 3.09 2.92
CA ALA A 110 8.02 3.61 3.22
C ALA A 110 9.02 3.03 2.22
N VAL A 111 9.30 3.77 1.15
CA VAL A 111 10.06 3.26 0.00
C VAL A 111 11.55 3.47 0.26
N ASN A 112 12.21 2.42 0.79
CA ASN A 112 13.59 2.46 1.26
C ASN A 112 14.64 2.40 0.13
N GLY A 113 14.28 1.86 -1.03
CA GLY A 113 15.17 1.65 -2.17
C GLY A 113 14.38 1.42 -3.45
N PRO A 114 14.97 0.76 -4.47
CA PRO A 114 14.29 0.50 -5.72
C PRO A 114 12.95 -0.23 -5.55
N ALA A 115 11.92 0.28 -6.21
CA ALA A 115 10.59 -0.27 -6.37
C ALA A 115 10.30 -0.42 -7.87
N VAL A 116 10.31 -1.64 -8.39
CA VAL A 116 10.39 -1.90 -9.84
C VAL A 116 9.26 -2.82 -10.30
N GLY A 117 8.62 -2.51 -11.43
CA GLY A 117 7.48 -3.27 -11.96
C GLY A 117 6.39 -3.45 -10.91
N ALA A 118 6.00 -4.69 -10.62
CA ALA A 118 5.02 -4.99 -9.58
C ALA A 118 5.39 -4.43 -8.19
N GLY A 119 6.68 -4.17 -7.93
CA GLY A 119 7.14 -3.48 -6.72
C GLY A 119 6.80 -1.98 -6.75
N CYS A 120 6.88 -1.33 -7.91
CA CYS A 120 6.41 0.04 -8.10
C CYS A 120 4.89 0.09 -7.89
N ASP A 121 4.16 -0.83 -8.50
CA ASP A 121 2.71 -0.92 -8.38
C ASP A 121 2.26 -1.14 -6.94
N LEU A 122 2.97 -1.98 -6.19
CA LEU A 122 2.70 -2.21 -4.77
C LEU A 122 2.78 -0.90 -3.95
N THR A 123 3.70 0.02 -4.30
CA THR A 123 3.74 1.33 -3.66
C THR A 123 2.50 2.17 -4.00
N MET A 124 2.01 2.09 -5.25
CA MET A 124 0.85 2.84 -5.73
C MET A 124 -0.48 2.33 -5.15
N MET A 125 -0.52 1.07 -4.72
CA MET A 125 -1.67 0.47 -4.01
C MET A 125 -1.84 1.04 -2.60
N CYS A 126 -0.79 1.58 -1.98
CA CYS A 126 -0.88 2.25 -0.68
C CYS A 126 -1.53 3.64 -0.79
N ASP A 127 -2.11 4.13 0.31
CA ASP A 127 -2.75 5.45 0.33
C ASP A 127 -1.71 6.58 0.20
N MET A 128 -0.59 6.45 0.90
CA MET A 128 0.49 7.43 0.94
C MET A 128 1.85 6.77 0.70
N ARG A 129 2.82 7.55 0.26
CA ARG A 129 4.20 7.13 0.02
C ARG A 129 5.16 8.17 0.56
N ILE A 130 6.18 7.70 1.30
CA ILE A 130 7.35 8.48 1.72
C ILE A 130 8.56 7.73 1.16
N ALA A 131 9.45 8.43 0.48
CA ALA A 131 10.61 7.82 -0.14
C ALA A 131 11.91 8.20 0.56
N SER A 132 12.86 7.29 0.58
CA SER A 132 14.25 7.65 0.85
C SER A 132 14.87 8.31 -0.40
N ASP A 133 15.95 9.05 -0.21
CA ASP A 133 16.77 9.61 -1.28
C ASP A 133 17.43 8.53 -2.17
N LYS A 134 17.42 7.26 -1.72
CA LYS A 134 17.89 6.10 -2.50
C LYS A 134 16.80 5.41 -3.30
N ALA A 135 15.52 5.82 -3.12
CA ALA A 135 14.41 5.21 -3.81
C ALA A 135 14.47 5.47 -5.32
N LYS A 136 14.09 4.47 -6.08
CA LYS A 136 13.88 4.56 -7.53
C LYS A 136 12.58 3.86 -7.87
N PHE A 137 11.87 4.38 -8.84
CA PHE A 137 10.58 3.83 -9.27
C PHE A 137 10.62 3.52 -10.76
N GLY A 138 9.97 2.46 -11.19
CA GLY A 138 9.90 2.13 -12.61
C GLY A 138 8.81 1.16 -12.95
N GLU A 139 8.00 1.54 -13.93
CA GLU A 139 6.93 0.75 -14.53
C GLU A 139 7.48 -0.01 -15.75
N VAL A 140 8.40 -0.93 -15.51
CA VAL A 140 9.31 -1.49 -16.51
C VAL A 140 8.74 -2.66 -17.34
N PHE A 141 7.48 -2.98 -17.23
CA PHE A 141 6.88 -4.17 -17.87
C PHE A 141 7.07 -4.20 -19.38
N LEU A 142 6.91 -3.08 -20.09
CA LEU A 142 7.06 -3.02 -21.53
C LEU A 142 8.49 -3.32 -22.01
N ASN A 143 9.50 -3.09 -21.16
CA ASN A 143 10.89 -3.46 -21.46
C ASN A 143 11.08 -4.99 -21.54
N LEU A 144 10.15 -5.75 -20.97
CA LEU A 144 10.10 -7.22 -21.02
C LEU A 144 9.04 -7.73 -22.01
N GLY A 145 8.39 -6.85 -22.78
CA GLY A 145 7.31 -7.22 -23.72
C GLY A 145 6.02 -7.69 -23.06
N ILE A 146 5.80 -7.33 -21.80
CA ILE A 146 4.58 -7.62 -21.03
C ILE A 146 3.92 -6.32 -20.53
N ILE A 147 2.73 -6.44 -19.99
CA ILE A 147 1.93 -5.32 -19.46
C ILE A 147 1.87 -5.35 -17.93
N PRO A 148 1.52 -4.24 -17.24
CA PRO A 148 1.26 -4.22 -15.79
C PRO A 148 -0.03 -4.99 -15.45
N GLY A 149 0.11 -6.32 -15.30
CA GLY A 149 -1.01 -7.26 -15.09
C GLY A 149 -1.53 -7.35 -13.66
N ASP A 150 -0.94 -6.63 -12.72
CA ASP A 150 -1.22 -6.60 -11.29
C ASP A 150 -1.91 -5.31 -10.81
N ALA A 151 -2.59 -4.61 -11.73
CA ALA A 151 -3.33 -3.37 -11.54
C ALA A 151 -2.50 -2.08 -11.45
N GLY A 152 -1.21 -2.08 -11.82
CA GLY A 152 -0.36 -0.88 -11.84
C GLY A 152 -0.98 0.26 -12.63
N SER A 153 -1.38 0.02 -13.88
CA SER A 153 -2.05 1.03 -14.71
C SER A 153 -3.31 1.61 -14.05
N TRP A 154 -4.08 0.79 -13.32
CA TRP A 154 -5.29 1.24 -12.65
C TRP A 154 -5.02 2.22 -11.52
N PHE A 155 -4.02 1.92 -10.67
CA PHE A 155 -3.64 2.78 -9.55
C PHE A 155 -2.87 4.01 -10.02
N MET A 156 -1.89 3.83 -10.92
CA MET A 156 -1.03 4.92 -11.39
C MET A 156 -1.83 6.00 -12.09
N LEU A 157 -2.79 5.62 -12.96
CA LEU A 157 -3.68 6.57 -13.62
C LEU A 157 -4.47 7.42 -12.61
N ARG A 158 -4.96 6.81 -11.53
CA ARG A 158 -5.75 7.50 -10.50
C ARG A 158 -4.92 8.38 -9.57
N ARG A 159 -3.67 8.00 -9.33
CA ARG A 159 -2.77 8.73 -8.42
C ARG A 159 -2.02 9.87 -9.10
N LEU A 160 -1.61 9.68 -10.37
CA LEU A 160 -0.74 10.62 -11.10
C LEU A 160 -1.46 11.35 -12.24
N GLY A 161 -2.64 10.88 -12.65
CA GLY A 161 -3.31 11.33 -13.85
C GLY A 161 -2.72 10.71 -15.12
N HIS A 162 -3.45 10.84 -16.25
CA HIS A 162 -3.16 10.11 -17.48
C HIS A 162 -1.76 10.38 -18.05
N GLN A 163 -1.36 11.65 -18.13
CA GLN A 163 -0.11 12.01 -18.81
C GLN A 163 1.14 11.44 -18.12
N LYS A 164 1.22 11.55 -16.78
CA LYS A 164 2.36 11.04 -16.02
C LYS A 164 2.37 9.50 -15.98
N ALA A 165 1.18 8.89 -15.82
CA ALA A 165 1.05 7.44 -15.88
C ALA A 165 1.46 6.90 -17.26
N ALA A 166 1.02 7.54 -18.35
CA ALA A 166 1.38 7.16 -19.73
C ALA A 166 2.89 7.28 -19.97
N ASP A 167 3.53 8.37 -19.53
CA ASP A 167 4.97 8.55 -19.63
C ASP A 167 5.74 7.40 -18.99
N LEU A 168 5.45 7.08 -17.72
CA LEU A 168 6.13 6.00 -17.02
C LEU A 168 5.83 4.63 -17.62
N THR A 169 4.57 4.32 -17.89
CA THR A 169 4.16 3.00 -18.41
C THR A 169 4.70 2.77 -19.82
N PHE A 170 4.57 3.75 -20.74
CA PHE A 170 4.95 3.52 -22.14
C PHE A 170 6.46 3.61 -22.36
N SER A 171 7.17 4.45 -21.63
CA SER A 171 8.63 4.52 -21.72
C SER A 171 9.35 3.39 -20.99
N GLY A 172 8.73 2.83 -19.95
CA GLY A 172 9.38 1.86 -19.07
C GLY A 172 10.64 2.41 -18.39
N ARG A 173 10.75 3.74 -18.27
CA ARG A 173 11.90 4.40 -17.66
C ARG A 173 11.89 4.34 -16.13
N MET A 174 13.06 4.44 -15.56
CA MET A 174 13.23 4.61 -14.11
C MET A 174 13.28 6.09 -13.77
N ILE A 175 12.66 6.46 -12.65
CA ILE A 175 12.77 7.79 -12.05
C ILE A 175 13.40 7.69 -10.66
N ASP A 176 14.07 8.73 -10.24
CA ASP A 176 14.60 8.85 -8.87
C ASP A 176 13.56 9.43 -7.90
N ALA A 177 13.95 9.53 -6.63
CA ALA A 177 13.08 10.05 -5.57
C ALA A 177 12.72 11.53 -5.78
N ALA A 178 13.63 12.33 -6.32
CA ALA A 178 13.40 13.76 -6.55
C ALA A 178 12.34 13.97 -7.65
N GLU A 179 12.46 13.25 -8.77
CA GLU A 179 11.47 13.30 -9.84
C GLU A 179 10.11 12.73 -9.37
N ALA A 180 10.11 11.67 -8.57
CA ALA A 180 8.89 11.13 -7.98
C ALA A 180 8.17 12.14 -7.07
N LEU A 181 8.91 12.98 -6.34
CA LEU A 181 8.35 14.08 -5.55
C LEU A 181 7.76 15.17 -6.44
N GLU A 182 8.49 15.59 -7.48
CA GLU A 182 8.03 16.61 -8.45
C GLU A 182 6.75 16.15 -9.18
N MET A 183 6.68 14.87 -9.52
CA MET A 183 5.49 14.28 -10.13
C MET A 183 4.30 14.18 -9.16
N GLY A 184 4.51 14.33 -7.86
CA GLY A 184 3.50 14.08 -6.83
C GLY A 184 3.24 12.58 -6.58
N MET A 185 4.16 11.72 -7.00
CA MET A 185 4.10 10.28 -6.75
C MET A 185 4.34 9.96 -5.27
N VAL A 186 5.22 10.71 -4.61
CA VAL A 186 5.51 10.62 -3.17
C VAL A 186 5.21 11.93 -2.46
N LEU A 187 4.88 11.89 -1.16
CA LEU A 187 4.58 13.06 -0.35
C LEU A 187 5.85 13.76 0.14
N GLU A 188 6.89 13.00 0.40
CA GLU A 188 8.15 13.45 0.97
C GLU A 188 9.31 12.60 0.47
N VAL A 189 10.49 13.20 0.38
CA VAL A 189 11.78 12.51 0.25
C VAL A 189 12.64 12.88 1.43
N VAL A 190 13.23 11.88 2.08
CA VAL A 190 14.08 12.04 3.26
C VAL A 190 15.37 11.24 3.12
N PRO A 191 16.44 11.56 3.88
CA PRO A 191 17.62 10.71 3.94
C PRO A 191 17.25 9.28 4.32
N HIS A 192 17.93 8.30 3.73
CA HIS A 192 17.59 6.89 3.88
C HIS A 192 17.53 6.42 5.35
N ASP A 193 18.48 6.87 6.16
CA ASP A 193 18.56 6.58 7.58
C ASP A 193 17.45 7.22 8.43
N ARG A 194 16.73 8.21 7.88
CA ARG A 194 15.59 8.88 8.53
C ARG A 194 14.22 8.38 8.05
N LEU A 195 14.20 7.49 7.04
CA LEU A 195 12.94 7.08 6.39
C LEU A 195 11.93 6.50 7.38
N MET A 196 12.34 5.51 8.17
CA MET A 196 11.41 4.82 9.07
C MET A 196 10.98 5.70 10.22
N ASP A 197 11.86 6.53 10.78
CA ASP A 197 11.52 7.50 11.82
C ASP A 197 10.46 8.48 11.30
N ARG A 198 10.71 9.06 10.13
CA ARG A 198 9.79 10.02 9.50
C ARG A 198 8.45 9.40 9.15
N THR A 199 8.47 8.17 8.65
CA THR A 199 7.22 7.45 8.35
C THR A 199 6.42 7.15 9.63
N ARG A 200 7.10 6.76 10.71
CA ARG A 200 6.44 6.55 12.02
C ARG A 200 5.88 7.84 12.61
N GLU A 201 6.55 8.97 12.46
CA GLU A 201 6.01 10.28 12.86
C GLU A 201 4.67 10.57 12.15
N ARG A 202 4.61 10.35 10.82
CA ARG A 202 3.37 10.50 10.05
C ARG A 202 2.30 9.49 10.48
N ALA A 203 2.68 8.25 10.66
CA ALA A 203 1.79 7.20 11.13
C ALA A 203 1.22 7.50 12.54
N ALA A 204 2.02 8.05 13.45
CA ALA A 204 1.59 8.43 14.79
C ALA A 204 0.50 9.50 14.78
N VAL A 205 0.57 10.46 13.85
CA VAL A 205 -0.51 11.47 13.65
C VAL A 205 -1.82 10.76 13.27
N ILE A 206 -1.77 9.77 12.38
CA ILE A 206 -2.94 8.98 11.98
C ILE A 206 -3.43 8.12 13.14
N ALA A 207 -2.53 7.42 13.81
CA ALA A 207 -2.83 6.54 14.94
C ALA A 207 -3.43 7.30 16.14
N SER A 208 -3.20 8.62 16.23
CA SER A 208 -3.81 9.49 17.26
C SER A 208 -5.30 9.76 17.04
N LYS A 209 -5.88 9.35 15.90
CA LYS A 209 -7.30 9.58 15.57
C LYS A 209 -8.17 8.38 15.97
N PRO A 210 -9.50 8.57 16.10
CA PRO A 210 -10.43 7.49 16.41
C PRO A 210 -10.36 6.38 15.35
N PRO A 211 -10.03 5.13 15.69
CA PRO A 211 -9.75 4.09 14.69
C PRO A 211 -10.96 3.70 13.85
N ARG A 212 -12.16 3.68 14.42
CA ARG A 212 -13.38 3.39 13.66
C ARG A 212 -13.68 4.47 12.64
N ALA A 213 -13.61 5.74 13.06
CA ALA A 213 -13.83 6.88 12.15
C ALA A 213 -12.79 6.89 11.03
N MET A 214 -11.52 6.58 11.34
CA MET A 214 -10.46 6.50 10.34
C MET A 214 -10.74 5.43 9.28
N ARG A 215 -11.12 4.22 9.69
CA ARG A 215 -11.47 3.12 8.77
C ARG A 215 -12.66 3.47 7.90
N ILE A 216 -13.69 4.09 8.46
CA ILE A 216 -14.86 4.54 7.69
C ILE A 216 -14.51 5.69 6.74
N ALA A 217 -13.64 6.63 7.16
CA ALA A 217 -13.17 7.70 6.29
C ALA A 217 -12.43 7.15 5.05
N LYS A 218 -11.53 6.16 5.22
CA LYS A 218 -10.89 5.49 4.08
C LYS A 218 -11.90 4.78 3.17
N ARG A 219 -12.90 4.12 3.76
CA ARG A 219 -13.99 3.47 2.98
C ARG A 219 -14.78 4.49 2.18
N LEU A 220 -15.09 5.66 2.76
CA LEU A 220 -15.76 6.76 2.04
C LEU A 220 -14.90 7.28 0.89
N MET A 221 -13.59 7.50 1.08
CA MET A 221 -12.70 7.90 -0.01
C MET A 221 -12.72 6.90 -1.17
N ARG A 222 -12.68 5.60 -0.86
CA ARG A 222 -12.78 4.53 -1.86
C ARG A 222 -14.15 4.50 -2.57
N ASN A 223 -15.23 4.76 -1.85
CA ASN A 223 -16.57 4.85 -2.43
C ASN A 223 -16.70 6.06 -3.37
N ALA A 224 -16.09 7.20 -3.02
CA ALA A 224 -16.11 8.40 -3.86
C ALA A 224 -15.47 8.20 -5.25
N GLU A 225 -14.57 7.21 -5.39
CA GLU A 225 -13.98 6.86 -6.70
C GLU A 225 -14.96 6.11 -7.63
N ARG A 226 -16.12 5.64 -7.13
CA ARG A 226 -17.01 4.70 -7.84
C ARG A 226 -18.48 5.08 -7.84
N MET A 227 -18.91 5.89 -6.86
CA MET A 227 -20.32 6.26 -6.68
C MET A 227 -20.60 7.62 -7.32
N ASP A 228 -21.83 7.81 -7.77
CA ASP A 228 -22.31 9.16 -8.06
C ASP A 228 -22.53 9.96 -6.76
N LEU A 229 -22.62 11.29 -6.87
CA LEU A 229 -22.69 12.17 -5.71
C LEU A 229 -23.95 11.92 -4.82
N PRO A 230 -25.17 11.71 -5.34
CA PRO A 230 -26.32 11.42 -4.51
C PRO A 230 -26.16 10.15 -3.67
N ASP A 231 -25.70 9.04 -4.26
CA ASP A 231 -25.50 7.78 -3.56
C ASP A 231 -24.36 7.86 -2.55
N PHE A 232 -23.30 8.56 -2.90
CA PHE A 232 -22.21 8.84 -1.99
C PHE A 232 -22.70 9.61 -0.75
N LEU A 233 -23.48 10.69 -0.93
CA LEU A 233 -24.01 11.50 0.17
C LEU A 233 -24.96 10.69 1.07
N ASN A 234 -25.82 9.84 0.52
CA ASN A 234 -26.65 8.94 1.28
C ASN A 234 -25.83 7.98 2.15
N SER A 235 -24.80 7.38 1.55
CA SER A 235 -23.86 6.50 2.26
C SER A 235 -23.09 7.24 3.35
N ALA A 236 -22.61 8.46 3.06
CA ALA A 236 -21.89 9.31 4.02
C ALA A 236 -22.77 9.70 5.21
N ALA A 237 -24.05 10.07 4.96
CA ALA A 237 -25.00 10.41 6.02
C ALA A 237 -25.24 9.22 6.98
N ALA A 238 -25.42 8.00 6.45
CA ALA A 238 -25.59 6.81 7.25
C ALA A 238 -24.36 6.52 8.13
N TYR A 239 -23.14 6.60 7.56
CA TYR A 239 -21.92 6.41 8.31
C TYR A 239 -21.69 7.50 9.35
N GLN A 240 -21.99 8.77 9.01
CA GLN A 240 -21.87 9.89 9.95
C GLN A 240 -22.78 9.70 11.17
N ALA A 241 -24.04 9.29 10.95
CA ALA A 241 -24.97 8.99 12.03
C ALA A 241 -24.41 7.89 12.98
N LEU A 242 -23.81 6.84 12.43
CA LEU A 242 -23.15 5.80 13.23
C LEU A 242 -21.95 6.34 14.02
N MET A 243 -21.15 7.23 13.44
CA MET A 243 -19.98 7.80 14.11
C MET A 243 -20.37 8.69 15.28
N HIS A 244 -21.48 9.43 15.20
CA HIS A 244 -22.01 10.23 16.31
C HIS A 244 -22.38 9.39 17.55
N GLN A 245 -22.66 8.10 17.41
CA GLN A 245 -22.99 7.20 18.51
C GLN A 245 -21.78 6.55 19.17
N THR A 246 -20.56 6.79 18.65
CA THR A 246 -19.34 6.18 19.20
C THR A 246 -18.89 6.89 20.48
N LYS A 247 -18.33 6.11 21.41
CA LYS A 247 -17.68 6.68 22.62
C LYS A 247 -16.52 7.59 22.23
N ASP A 248 -15.80 7.28 21.17
CA ASP A 248 -14.69 8.09 20.69
C ASP A 248 -15.15 9.46 20.16
N HIS A 249 -16.35 9.56 19.58
CA HIS A 249 -16.92 10.86 19.22
C HIS A 249 -17.24 11.71 20.45
N HIS A 250 -17.92 11.13 21.44
CA HIS A 250 -18.27 11.82 22.68
C HIS A 250 -16.98 12.26 23.42
N GLU A 251 -15.98 11.40 23.49
CA GLU A 251 -14.67 11.72 24.07
C GLU A 251 -13.98 12.87 23.31
N ALA A 252 -14.01 12.84 21.98
CA ALA A 252 -13.40 13.90 21.17
C ALA A 252 -14.03 15.26 21.45
N VAL A 253 -15.36 15.32 21.54
CA VAL A 253 -16.11 16.56 21.83
C VAL A 253 -15.81 17.05 23.25
N ALA A 254 -15.85 16.17 24.26
CA ALA A 254 -15.55 16.52 25.65
C ALA A 254 -14.11 17.03 25.79
N ALA A 255 -13.14 16.30 25.25
CA ALA A 255 -11.73 16.67 25.28
C ALA A 255 -11.45 18.02 24.61
N PHE A 256 -12.15 18.31 23.49
CA PHE A 256 -12.04 19.59 22.80
C PHE A 256 -12.54 20.76 23.68
N ILE A 257 -13.71 20.59 24.31
CA ILE A 257 -14.29 21.61 25.21
C ILE A 257 -13.39 21.84 26.42
N GLU A 258 -12.87 20.75 26.99
CA GLU A 258 -12.01 20.77 28.18
C GLU A 258 -10.54 21.12 27.88
N LYS A 259 -10.17 21.32 26.59
CA LYS A 259 -8.81 21.62 26.12
C LYS A 259 -7.76 20.60 26.57
N ARG A 260 -8.10 19.33 26.60
CA ARG A 260 -7.21 18.19 26.90
C ARG A 260 -7.01 17.28 25.68
N LYS A 261 -6.02 16.38 25.77
CA LYS A 261 -5.87 15.32 24.76
C LYS A 261 -6.98 14.29 24.91
N PRO A 262 -7.63 13.87 23.81
CA PRO A 262 -8.61 12.78 23.84
C PRO A 262 -7.92 11.42 24.04
N ASN A 263 -8.67 10.46 24.61
CA ASN A 263 -8.25 9.07 24.75
C ASN A 263 -9.21 8.17 23.97
N PHE A 264 -8.82 7.76 22.76
CA PHE A 264 -9.64 6.94 21.89
C PHE A 264 -9.48 5.44 22.14
N THR A 265 -10.60 4.75 22.25
CA THR A 265 -10.67 3.32 22.58
C THR A 265 -11.15 2.46 21.41
N GLY A 266 -11.60 3.07 20.31
CA GLY A 266 -12.17 2.36 19.18
C GLY A 266 -13.60 1.85 19.41
N ARG A 267 -14.35 2.44 20.33
CA ARG A 267 -15.70 1.99 20.73
C ARG A 267 -16.77 3.02 20.46
#